data_d0d303ca25240dfc123560dba3409216
#
_entry.id   d0d303ca25240dfc123560dba3409216
#
_cell.length_a   1.000
_cell.length_b   1.000
_cell.length_c   1.000
_cell.angle_alpha   90.00
_cell.angle_beta   90.00
_cell.angle_gamma   90.00
#
_symmetry.space_group_name_H-M   'P 1'
#
loop_
_entity.id
_entity.type
_entity.pdbx_description
1 polymer ?
#
loop_
_entity_poly.entity_id
_entity_poly.type
_entity_poly.pdbx_seq_one_letter_code
_entity_poly.pdbx_strand_id
1 'polypeptide(L)'
;MKRLEIIIPHRALKDVHEVLRDLNTGGMSYYKIEGSGKTKADPITIGRGTAKVQPDYVPRTKVEVVVKDEQMEEIISKVTDRLGGELGGKIFVVDVPIAVHND
;
A
#
# COMPACT_ATOMS: atom_id res chain seq x y z
N MET A 1 -19.97 -0.55 -2.19
CA MET A 1 -18.60 -1.03 -2.41
C MET A 1 -17.59 -0.04 -1.89
N LYS A 2 -16.42 -0.50 -1.55
CA LYS A 2 -15.34 0.32 -1.03
C LYS A 2 -14.11 0.19 -1.90
N ARG A 3 -13.39 1.28 -2.10
CA ARG A 3 -12.05 1.24 -2.70
C ARG A 3 -11.04 1.39 -1.57
N LEU A 4 -10.18 0.41 -1.44
CA LEU A 4 -9.06 0.47 -0.51
C LEU A 4 -7.87 1.03 -1.26
N GLU A 5 -7.22 2.02 -0.67
CA GLU A 5 -5.97 2.61 -1.15
C GLU A 5 -4.90 2.28 -0.13
N ILE A 6 -4.04 1.34 -0.48
CA ILE A 6 -3.03 0.80 0.44
C ILE A 6 -1.67 1.34 0.01
N ILE A 7 -1.09 2.20 0.84
CA ILE A 7 0.20 2.83 0.56
C ILE A 7 1.27 2.12 1.37
N ILE A 8 2.23 1.52 0.68
CA ILE A 8 3.21 0.63 1.28
C ILE A 8 4.59 0.83 0.64
N PRO A 9 5.67 0.40 1.31
CA PRO A 9 6.94 0.23 0.62
C PRO A 9 6.78 -0.80 -0.50
N HIS A 10 7.47 -0.60 -1.62
CA HIS A 10 7.31 -1.50 -2.76
C HIS A 10 7.62 -2.97 -2.41
N ARG A 11 8.55 -3.21 -1.50
CA ARG A 11 8.90 -4.57 -1.08
C ARG A 11 7.74 -5.33 -0.42
N ALA A 12 6.72 -4.61 0.03
CA ALA A 12 5.53 -5.23 0.65
C ALA A 12 4.44 -5.57 -0.37
N LEU A 13 4.62 -5.23 -1.64
CA LEU A 13 3.59 -5.44 -2.67
C LEU A 13 3.18 -6.91 -2.78
N LYS A 14 4.15 -7.80 -2.78
CA LYS A 14 3.86 -9.23 -2.89
C LYS A 14 2.99 -9.73 -1.74
N ASP A 15 3.29 -9.31 -0.52
CA ASP A 15 2.53 -9.68 0.66
C ASP A 15 1.09 -9.20 0.57
N VAL A 16 0.88 -7.95 0.17
CA VAL A 16 -0.46 -7.40 -0.01
C VAL A 16 -1.22 -8.16 -1.10
N HIS A 17 -0.56 -8.42 -2.22
CA HIS A 17 -1.18 -9.17 -3.31
C HIS A 17 -1.62 -10.57 -2.87
N GLU A 18 -0.79 -11.26 -2.10
CA GLU A 18 -1.12 -12.59 -1.59
C GLU A 18 -2.37 -12.55 -0.70
N VAL A 19 -2.47 -11.58 0.19
CA VAL A 19 -3.64 -11.42 1.06
C VAL A 19 -4.90 -11.18 0.22
N LEU A 20 -4.83 -10.27 -0.74
CA LEU A 20 -5.98 -9.94 -1.57
C LEU A 20 -6.41 -11.14 -2.41
N ARG A 21 -5.48 -11.88 -2.97
CA ARG A 21 -5.77 -13.09 -3.73
C ARG A 21 -6.43 -14.16 -2.86
N ASP A 22 -5.91 -14.38 -1.66
CA ASP A 22 -6.43 -15.39 -0.75
C ASP A 22 -7.85 -15.07 -0.29
N LEU A 23 -8.21 -13.79 -0.25
CA LEU A 23 -9.56 -13.34 0.12
C LEU A 23 -10.49 -13.15 -1.08
N ASN A 24 -10.05 -13.54 -2.27
CA ASN A 24 -10.85 -13.47 -3.50
C ASN A 24 -11.44 -12.10 -3.77
N THR A 25 -10.62 -11.07 -3.64
CA THR A 25 -11.09 -9.69 -3.84
C THR A 25 -11.24 -9.29 -5.30
N GLY A 26 -10.83 -10.14 -6.22
CA GLY A 26 -10.75 -9.78 -7.62
C GLY A 26 -9.42 -9.14 -7.95
N GLY A 27 -9.38 -8.39 -9.03
CA GLY A 27 -8.15 -7.75 -9.49
C GLY A 27 -7.78 -6.54 -8.66
N MET A 28 -6.49 -6.24 -8.62
CA MET A 28 -5.98 -5.02 -8.02
C MET A 28 -5.12 -4.28 -9.02
N SER A 29 -4.96 -2.99 -8.83
CA SER A 29 -4.03 -2.16 -9.58
C SER A 29 -3.01 -1.56 -8.64
N TYR A 30 -1.83 -1.26 -9.13
CA TYR A 30 -0.86 -0.54 -8.33
C TYR A 30 -0.03 0.39 -9.19
N TYR A 31 0.53 1.41 -8.57
CA TYR A 31 1.46 2.33 -9.21
C TYR A 31 2.39 2.92 -8.18
N LYS A 32 3.52 3.39 -8.67
CA LYS A 32 4.53 3.99 -7.80
C LYS A 32 4.22 5.46 -7.58
N ILE A 33 4.40 5.90 -6.32
CA ILE A 33 4.22 7.29 -5.93
C ILE A 33 5.43 7.74 -5.12
N GLU A 34 5.55 9.03 -4.93
CA GLU A 34 6.48 9.60 -3.97
C GLU A 34 5.67 10.36 -2.93
N GLY A 35 6.04 10.22 -1.68
CA GLY A 35 5.34 10.85 -0.58
C GLY A 35 6.27 11.50 0.41
N SER A 36 5.73 12.41 1.19
CA SER A 36 6.40 13.05 2.31
C SER A 36 5.53 12.84 3.55
N GLY A 37 6.13 12.45 4.64
CA GLY A 37 5.38 12.16 5.85
C GLY A 37 6.29 11.85 7.03
N LYS A 38 5.71 11.26 8.06
CA LYS A 38 6.44 10.95 9.29
C LYS A 38 7.44 9.81 9.12
N THR A 39 7.15 8.84 8.23
CA THR A 39 8.07 7.76 7.95
C THR A 39 9.17 8.28 7.02
N LYS A 40 10.41 8.17 7.48
CA LYS A 40 11.55 8.66 6.72
C LYS A 40 12.14 7.54 5.89
N ALA A 41 12.66 7.90 4.70
CA ALA A 41 13.46 6.97 3.91
C ALA A 41 14.81 6.74 4.58
N ASP A 42 15.45 5.62 4.23
CA ASP A 42 16.81 5.37 4.69
C ASP A 42 17.76 6.44 4.11
N PRO A 43 18.73 6.91 4.88
CA PRO A 43 19.71 7.86 4.36
C PRO A 43 20.48 7.30 3.17
N ILE A 44 20.73 8.16 2.20
CA ILE A 44 21.50 7.82 1.00
C ILE A 44 22.93 8.27 1.19
N THR A 45 23.88 7.37 0.94
CA THR A 45 25.29 7.71 0.96
C THR A 45 25.70 8.39 -0.35
N ILE A 46 26.28 9.58 -0.25
CA ILE A 46 26.73 10.36 -1.40
C ILE A 46 28.26 10.40 -1.43
N GLY A 47 28.83 10.31 -2.63
CA GLY A 47 30.26 10.35 -2.82
C GLY A 47 30.94 9.08 -2.34
N ARG A 48 32.09 9.21 -1.69
CA ARG A 48 32.87 8.06 -1.25
C ARG A 48 32.49 7.51 0.12
N GLY A 49 31.20 7.58 0.45
CA GLY A 49 30.70 6.97 1.65
C GLY A 49 30.84 7.79 2.92
N THR A 50 31.21 9.05 2.81
CA THR A 50 31.41 9.91 3.96
C THR A 50 30.26 10.83 4.28
N ALA A 51 29.35 11.07 3.31
CA ALA A 51 28.20 11.93 3.49
C ALA A 51 26.90 11.14 3.28
N LYS A 52 25.90 11.41 4.10
CA LYS A 52 24.58 10.82 3.98
C LYS A 52 23.55 11.93 3.84
N VAL A 53 22.57 11.70 2.97
CA VAL A 53 21.46 12.63 2.76
C VAL A 53 20.16 11.92 3.05
N GLN A 54 19.29 12.58 3.82
CA GLN A 54 17.93 12.12 4.07
C GLN A 54 17.05 12.68 2.97
N PRO A 55 16.44 11.83 2.11
CA PRO A 55 15.55 12.32 1.07
C PRO A 55 14.32 13.04 1.64
N ASP A 56 13.88 14.08 0.96
CA ASP A 56 12.63 14.78 1.31
C ASP A 56 11.41 13.95 0.95
N TYR A 57 11.54 13.11 -0.07
CA TYR A 57 10.45 12.29 -0.57
C TYR A 57 10.79 10.81 -0.48
N VAL A 58 9.80 10.01 -0.17
CA VAL A 58 9.95 8.57 0.04
C VAL A 58 9.19 7.85 -1.07
N PRO A 59 9.85 6.95 -1.83
CA PRO A 59 9.13 6.15 -2.80
C PRO A 59 8.19 5.16 -2.09
N ARG A 60 6.98 5.05 -2.62
CA ARG A 60 5.96 4.13 -2.13
C ARG A 60 5.22 3.51 -3.29
N THR A 61 4.48 2.47 -3.01
CA THR A 61 3.58 1.84 -3.96
C THR A 61 2.16 1.98 -3.44
N LYS A 62 1.25 2.45 -4.28
CA LYS A 62 -0.15 2.56 -3.93
C LYS A 62 -0.92 1.45 -4.62
N VAL A 63 -1.57 0.61 -3.82
CA VAL A 63 -2.43 -0.46 -4.31
C VAL A 63 -3.87 0.03 -4.23
N GLU A 64 -4.64 -0.16 -5.30
CA GLU A 64 -6.06 0.13 -5.30
C GLU A 64 -6.83 -1.14 -5.59
N VAL A 65 -7.84 -1.41 -4.79
CA VAL A 65 -8.73 -2.56 -4.97
C VAL A 65 -10.13 -2.17 -4.54
N VAL A 66 -11.12 -2.54 -5.34
CA VAL A 66 -12.53 -2.32 -5.00
C VAL A 66 -13.07 -3.63 -4.42
N VAL A 67 -13.66 -3.53 -3.25
CA VAL A 67 -14.14 -4.68 -2.49
C VAL A 67 -15.58 -4.47 -2.04
N LYS A 68 -16.24 -5.56 -1.69
CA LYS A 68 -17.57 -5.49 -1.09
C LYS A 68 -17.49 -4.94 0.32
N ASP A 69 -18.53 -4.24 0.76
CA ASP A 69 -18.56 -3.68 2.11
C ASP A 69 -18.29 -4.74 3.17
N GLU A 70 -18.84 -5.94 3.00
CA GLU A 70 -18.69 -7.04 3.94
C GLU A 70 -17.28 -7.58 4.06
N GLN A 71 -16.45 -7.36 3.04
CA GLN A 71 -15.06 -7.84 3.03
C GLN A 71 -14.07 -6.85 3.62
N MET A 72 -14.45 -5.58 3.72
CA MET A 72 -13.52 -4.49 4.03
C MET A 72 -12.76 -4.72 5.33
N GLU A 73 -13.45 -5.02 6.42
CA GLU A 73 -12.79 -5.15 7.73
C GLU A 73 -11.83 -6.33 7.77
N GLU A 74 -12.21 -7.45 7.19
CA GLU A 74 -11.34 -8.62 7.13
C GLU A 74 -10.08 -8.34 6.32
N ILE A 75 -10.22 -7.67 5.19
CA ILE A 75 -9.09 -7.33 4.33
C ILE A 75 -8.13 -6.40 5.07
N ILE A 76 -8.66 -5.36 5.70
CA ILE A 76 -7.84 -4.41 6.46
C ILE A 76 -7.08 -5.15 7.57
N SER A 77 -7.76 -6.01 8.31
CA SER A 77 -7.15 -6.79 9.38
C SER A 77 -6.04 -7.69 8.87
N LYS A 78 -6.29 -8.44 7.80
CA LYS A 78 -5.30 -9.36 7.23
C LYS A 78 -4.09 -8.64 6.66
N VAL A 79 -4.31 -7.54 5.97
CA VAL A 79 -3.21 -6.73 5.43
C VAL A 79 -2.38 -6.14 6.56
N THR A 80 -3.05 -5.58 7.57
CA THR A 80 -2.35 -4.98 8.71
C THR A 80 -1.52 -6.01 9.46
N ASP A 81 -2.07 -7.20 9.70
CA ASP A 81 -1.34 -8.28 10.36
C ASP A 81 -0.13 -8.72 9.54
N ARG A 82 -0.31 -8.86 8.23
CA ARG A 82 0.76 -9.32 7.33
C ARG A 82 1.91 -8.32 7.25
N LEU A 83 1.59 -7.03 7.21
CA LEU A 83 2.60 -5.98 7.08
C LEU A 83 3.36 -5.73 8.38
N GLY A 84 2.69 -5.87 9.53
CA GLY A 84 3.27 -5.51 10.81
C GLY A 84 3.45 -4.00 10.96
N GLY A 85 3.76 -3.58 12.17
CA GLY A 85 3.88 -2.15 12.48
C GLY A 85 5.11 -1.45 11.92
N GLU A 86 6.13 -2.20 11.53
CA GLU A 86 7.41 -1.63 11.10
C GLU A 86 7.42 -1.12 9.66
N LEU A 87 6.46 -1.53 8.84
CA LEU A 87 6.45 -1.17 7.43
C LEU A 87 5.87 0.21 7.14
N GLY A 88 5.20 0.83 8.12
CA GLY A 88 4.73 2.21 7.98
C GLY A 88 3.68 2.40 6.88
N GLY A 89 2.84 1.41 6.65
CA GLY A 89 1.81 1.50 5.63
C GLY A 89 0.62 2.32 6.06
N LYS A 90 -0.18 2.74 5.08
CA LYS A 90 -1.45 3.45 5.29
C LYS A 90 -2.53 2.81 4.45
N ILE A 91 -3.75 2.77 4.98
CA ILE A 91 -4.90 2.29 4.25
C ILE A 91 -5.99 3.34 4.33
N PHE A 92 -6.45 3.80 3.17
CA PHE A 92 -7.58 4.70 3.08
C PHE A 92 -8.76 3.94 2.49
N VAL A 93 -9.95 4.26 2.97
CA VAL A 93 -11.20 3.66 2.49
C VAL A 93 -12.03 4.76 1.85
N VAL A 94 -12.43 4.54 0.61
CA VAL A 94 -13.23 5.50 -0.15
C VAL A 94 -14.51 4.80 -0.58
N ASP A 95 -15.65 5.45 -0.37
CA ASP A 95 -16.93 4.94 -0.84
C ASP A 95 -16.98 4.98 -2.36
N VAL A 96 -17.43 3.88 -2.96
CA VAL A 96 -17.61 3.78 -4.41
C VAL A 96 -19.10 3.56 -4.64
N PRO A 97 -19.84 4.59 -5.10
CA PRO A 97 -21.28 4.47 -5.27
C PRO A 97 -21.67 3.52 -6.40
N ILE A 98 -20.85 3.46 -7.45
CA ILE A 98 -21.14 2.61 -8.61
C ILE A 98 -19.84 1.97 -9.07
N ALA A 99 -19.85 0.65 -9.29
CA ALA A 99 -18.77 -0.06 -9.93
C ALA A 99 -19.36 -0.99 -10.99
N VAL A 100 -18.79 -0.97 -12.18
CA VAL A 100 -19.22 -1.82 -13.29
C VAL A 100 -18.05 -2.71 -13.67
N HIS A 101 -18.28 -4.02 -13.68
CA HIS A 101 -17.29 -5.02 -14.07
C HIS A 101 -17.74 -5.72 -15.33
N ASN A 102 -16.89 -5.69 -16.35
CA ASN A 102 -17.10 -6.39 -17.61
C ASN A 102 -16.05 -7.50 -17.73
N ASP A 103 -16.42 -8.66 -17.29
CA ASP A 103 -15.54 -9.82 -17.35
C ASP A 103 -15.80 -10.63 -18.62
#